data_74d9ebf5b48d885ec2ba799938cb6beb
#
_entry.id   74d9ebf5b48d885ec2ba799938cb6beb
#
_cell.length_a   1.000
_cell.length_b   1.000
_cell.length_c   1.000
_cell.angle_alpha   90.00
_cell.angle_beta   90.00
_cell.angle_gamma   90.00
#
_symmetry.space_group_name_H-M   'P 1'
#
loop_
_entity.id
_entity.type
_entity.pdbx_description
1 polymer ?
#
loop_
_entity_poly.entity_id
_entity_poly.type
_entity_poly.pdbx_seq_one_letter_code
_entity_poly.pdbx_strand_id
1 'polypeptide(L)'
;APIHTGHSLVAGENVAEADKMAKRAGDMLFHMHFNDNHGSWDDDMIVSSVHMTTYVELLFWLKKTNYKGWLSMDQYPYREDAIDAISESLYWVKKYEEIVEEYYTEIEGLIQANDAVATSRFLRKLVK
;
A
#
# COMPACT_ATOMS: atom_id res chain seq x y z
N ALA A 1 -8.76 4.12 14.50
CA ALA A 1 -9.40 3.01 13.78
C ALA A 1 -8.36 2.23 12.98
N PRO A 2 -8.48 0.91 12.84
CA PRO A 2 -7.68 0.19 11.86
C PRO A 2 -8.19 0.48 10.45
N ILE A 3 -7.28 0.53 9.47
CA ILE A 3 -7.61 0.52 8.04
C ILE A 3 -7.17 -0.82 7.47
N HIS A 4 -8.08 -1.47 6.74
CA HIS A 4 -7.83 -2.70 6.01
C HIS A 4 -7.70 -2.38 4.53
N THR A 5 -6.54 -2.63 3.94
CA THR A 5 -6.29 -2.31 2.52
C THR A 5 -7.26 -3.05 1.61
N GLY A 6 -7.49 -4.34 1.85
CA GLY A 6 -8.42 -5.14 1.07
C GLY A 6 -9.86 -4.62 1.12
N HIS A 7 -10.36 -4.22 2.27
CA HIS A 7 -11.72 -3.67 2.40
C HIS A 7 -11.85 -2.34 1.64
N SER A 8 -10.85 -1.45 1.72
CA SER A 8 -10.85 -0.21 0.95
C SER A 8 -10.83 -0.46 -0.56
N LEU A 9 -10.04 -1.44 -1.03
CA LEU A 9 -10.00 -1.83 -2.45
C LEU A 9 -11.36 -2.35 -2.93
N VAL A 10 -12.02 -3.21 -2.15
CA VAL A 10 -13.37 -3.72 -2.48
C VAL A 10 -14.40 -2.60 -2.51
N ALA A 11 -14.26 -1.62 -1.61
CA ALA A 11 -15.13 -0.44 -1.59
C ALA A 11 -14.85 0.55 -2.74
N GLY A 12 -13.82 0.32 -3.54
CA GLY A 12 -13.41 1.22 -4.61
C GLY A 12 -12.76 2.50 -4.13
N GLU A 13 -12.21 2.49 -2.93
CA GLU A 13 -11.53 3.64 -2.33
C GLU A 13 -10.05 3.69 -2.73
N ASN A 14 -9.50 4.91 -2.74
CA ASN A 14 -8.05 5.08 -2.72
C ASN A 14 -7.56 4.88 -1.28
N VAL A 15 -6.79 3.81 -1.05
CA VAL A 15 -6.33 3.43 0.30
C VAL A 15 -5.46 4.53 0.93
N ALA A 16 -4.63 5.20 0.15
CA ALA A 16 -3.79 6.29 0.62
C ALA A 16 -4.61 7.53 1.02
N GLU A 17 -5.73 7.79 0.35
CA GLU A 17 -6.65 8.87 0.72
C GLU A 17 -7.38 8.55 2.03
N ALA A 18 -7.80 7.32 2.24
CA ALA A 18 -8.39 6.87 3.49
C ALA A 18 -7.43 7.08 4.68
N ASP A 19 -6.15 6.77 4.51
CA ASP A 19 -5.08 7.07 5.48
C ASP A 19 -4.99 8.57 5.79
N LYS A 20 -4.91 9.42 4.75
CA LYS A 20 -4.86 10.88 4.92
C LYS A 20 -6.06 11.41 5.68
N MET A 21 -7.26 10.92 5.39
CA MET A 21 -8.47 11.34 6.07
C MET A 21 -8.46 10.95 7.54
N ALA A 22 -8.04 9.74 7.87
CA ALA A 22 -7.92 9.27 9.25
C ALA A 22 -6.90 10.10 10.05
N LYS A 23 -5.79 10.47 9.43
CA LYS A 23 -4.79 11.37 10.04
C LYS A 23 -5.32 12.77 10.28
N ARG A 24 -6.05 13.35 9.32
CA ARG A 24 -6.66 14.68 9.45
C ARG A 24 -7.76 14.73 10.50
N ALA A 25 -8.49 13.66 10.71
CA ALA A 25 -9.57 13.55 11.70
C ALA A 25 -9.08 13.48 13.16
N GLY A 26 -7.79 13.75 13.43
CA GLY A 26 -7.23 13.78 14.77
C GLY A 26 -6.31 12.60 15.07
N ASP A 27 -5.52 12.19 14.10
CA ASP A 27 -4.56 11.08 14.22
C ASP A 27 -5.24 9.76 14.64
N MET A 28 -6.34 9.44 13.99
CA MET A 28 -7.18 8.29 14.32
C MET A 28 -6.70 6.96 13.69
N LEU A 29 -5.58 6.99 12.97
CA LEU A 29 -5.00 5.80 12.37
C LEU A 29 -4.02 5.13 13.35
N PHE A 30 -4.38 3.96 13.85
CA PHE A 30 -3.59 3.24 14.85
C PHE A 30 -2.97 1.95 14.32
N HIS A 31 -3.54 1.38 13.26
CA HIS A 31 -3.19 0.07 12.78
C HIS A 31 -3.56 -0.06 11.30
N MET A 32 -2.66 -0.64 10.52
CA MET A 32 -2.90 -0.99 9.12
C MET A 32 -2.90 -2.51 8.97
N HIS A 33 -3.90 -3.03 8.27
CA HIS A 33 -3.96 -4.41 7.82
C HIS A 33 -3.74 -4.48 6.32
N PHE A 34 -2.76 -5.28 5.92
CA PHE A 34 -2.33 -5.41 4.53
C PHE A 34 -2.72 -6.74 3.93
N ASN A 35 -3.37 -6.73 2.80
CA ASN A 35 -3.56 -7.82 1.86
C ASN A 35 -3.87 -7.22 0.49
N ASP A 36 -4.13 -8.04 -0.52
CA ASP A 36 -4.52 -7.57 -1.83
C ASP A 36 -5.73 -8.35 -2.35
N ASN A 37 -6.40 -7.82 -3.37
CA ASN A 37 -7.54 -8.44 -4.02
C ASN A 37 -7.80 -7.83 -5.41
N HIS A 38 -8.77 -8.38 -6.13
CA HIS A 38 -9.17 -7.89 -7.45
C HIS A 38 -10.22 -6.77 -7.42
N GLY A 39 -10.58 -6.24 -6.26
CA GLY A 39 -11.52 -5.13 -6.10
C GLY A 39 -13.00 -5.52 -6.06
N SER A 40 -13.34 -6.79 -6.28
CA SER A 40 -14.73 -7.25 -6.26
C SER A 40 -15.07 -8.19 -5.09
N TRP A 41 -14.06 -8.69 -4.44
CA TRP A 41 -14.12 -9.62 -3.33
C TRP A 41 -12.91 -9.46 -2.43
N ASP A 42 -13.01 -9.80 -1.17
CA ASP A 42 -11.90 -9.82 -0.23
C ASP A 42 -11.12 -11.14 -0.38
N ASP A 43 -10.22 -11.15 -1.34
CA ASP A 43 -9.48 -12.35 -1.74
C ASP A 43 -8.35 -12.73 -0.78
N ASP A 44 -7.99 -11.87 0.16
CA ASP A 44 -6.89 -12.06 1.11
C ASP A 44 -5.55 -12.46 0.46
N MET A 45 -5.26 -11.89 -0.70
CA MET A 45 -4.07 -12.22 -1.49
C MET A 45 -2.79 -11.66 -0.88
N ILE A 46 -1.67 -12.20 -1.31
CA ILE A 46 -0.35 -11.65 -1.01
C ILE A 46 -0.28 -10.19 -1.46
N VAL A 47 0.26 -9.33 -0.62
CA VAL A 47 0.48 -7.90 -0.93
C VAL A 47 1.18 -7.75 -2.28
N SER A 48 0.71 -6.83 -3.11
CA SER A 48 1.26 -6.57 -4.46
C SER A 48 0.88 -7.60 -5.53
N SER A 49 -0.03 -8.52 -5.26
CA SER A 49 -0.50 -9.44 -6.29
C SER A 49 -1.22 -8.74 -7.44
N VAL A 50 -1.89 -7.61 -7.15
CA VAL A 50 -2.68 -6.84 -8.12
C VAL A 50 -2.30 -5.35 -8.12
N HIS A 51 -2.13 -4.71 -6.95
CA HIS A 51 -2.12 -3.26 -6.78
C HIS A 51 -0.74 -2.69 -6.42
N MET A 52 0.28 -2.93 -7.23
CA MET A 52 1.64 -2.44 -6.99
C MET A 52 1.70 -0.91 -6.76
N THR A 53 1.10 -0.14 -7.65
CA THR A 53 1.15 1.34 -7.58
C THR A 53 0.44 1.89 -6.36
N THR A 54 -0.68 1.28 -5.99
CA THR A 54 -1.44 1.64 -4.79
C THR A 54 -0.59 1.49 -3.52
N TYR A 55 0.22 0.43 -3.42
CA TYR A 55 1.08 0.21 -2.26
C TYR A 55 2.26 1.18 -2.20
N VAL A 56 2.85 1.53 -3.33
CA VAL A 56 3.89 2.58 -3.38
C VAL A 56 3.30 3.91 -2.88
N GLU A 57 2.13 4.29 -3.36
CA GLU A 57 1.45 5.52 -2.92
C GLU A 57 1.09 5.46 -1.44
N LEU A 58 0.54 4.35 -0.96
CA LEU A 58 0.17 4.17 0.44
C LEU A 58 1.39 4.30 1.36
N LEU A 59 2.48 3.60 1.07
CA LEU A 59 3.70 3.66 1.89
C LEU A 59 4.32 5.06 1.86
N PHE A 60 4.23 5.76 0.73
CA PHE A 60 4.63 7.18 0.66
C PHE A 60 3.83 8.03 1.65
N TRP A 61 2.49 7.90 1.66
CA TRP A 61 1.65 8.69 2.57
C TRP A 61 1.81 8.30 4.03
N LEU A 62 1.99 7.03 4.35
CA LEU A 62 2.32 6.59 5.71
C LEU A 62 3.63 7.26 6.20
N LYS A 63 4.65 7.32 5.35
CA LYS A 63 5.90 8.03 5.66
C LYS A 63 5.66 9.53 5.80
N LYS A 64 4.99 10.16 4.84
CA LYS A 64 4.74 11.60 4.83
C LYS A 64 3.92 12.07 6.02
N THR A 65 2.97 11.27 6.47
CA THR A 65 2.12 11.57 7.64
C THR A 65 2.76 11.13 8.96
N ASN A 66 3.99 10.62 8.92
CA ASN A 66 4.72 10.14 10.09
C ASN A 66 3.96 9.06 10.87
N TYR A 67 3.40 8.10 10.16
CA TYR A 67 2.71 6.97 10.79
C TYR A 67 3.67 6.15 11.65
N LYS A 68 3.25 5.83 12.89
CA LYS A 68 4.05 5.08 13.88
C LYS A 68 3.35 3.83 14.39
N GLY A 69 2.21 3.48 13.83
CA GLY A 69 1.45 2.31 14.22
C GLY A 69 1.98 1.00 13.63
N TRP A 70 1.23 -0.05 13.82
CA TRP A 70 1.54 -1.39 13.34
C TRP A 70 1.14 -1.57 11.88
N LEU A 71 1.95 -2.31 11.14
CA LEU A 71 1.65 -2.84 9.82
C LEU A 71 1.52 -4.35 9.95
N SER A 72 0.30 -4.87 9.91
CA SER A 72 0.02 -6.30 10.05
C SER A 72 -0.45 -6.90 8.74
N MET A 73 -0.06 -8.13 8.47
CA MET A 73 -0.59 -8.90 7.35
C MET A 73 -1.92 -9.50 7.76
N ASP A 74 -2.95 -9.29 6.96
CA ASP A 74 -4.31 -9.78 7.15
C ASP A 74 -4.69 -10.67 5.96
N GLN A 75 -4.27 -11.92 6.03
CA GLN A 75 -4.40 -12.88 4.94
C GLN A 75 -5.01 -14.19 5.39
N TYR A 76 -5.78 -14.79 4.50
CA TYR A 76 -6.28 -16.15 4.63
C TYR A 76 -5.93 -16.94 3.37
N PRO A 77 -4.71 -17.49 3.29
CA PRO A 77 -4.27 -18.20 2.10
C PRO A 77 -5.06 -19.51 1.91
N TYR A 78 -5.69 -19.64 0.75
CA TYR A 78 -6.55 -20.81 0.45
C TYR A 78 -5.80 -22.00 -0.13
N ARG A 79 -4.67 -21.77 -0.78
CA ARG A 79 -3.95 -22.77 -1.58
C ARG A 79 -2.47 -22.88 -1.24
N GLU A 80 -1.85 -21.76 -0.91
CA GLU A 80 -0.45 -21.63 -0.57
C GLU A 80 -0.19 -21.86 0.92
N ASP A 81 1.05 -22.17 1.26
CA ASP A 81 1.48 -22.22 2.66
C ASP A 81 1.35 -20.85 3.33
N ALA A 82 0.77 -20.82 4.53
CA ALA A 82 0.48 -19.57 5.22
C ALA A 82 1.75 -18.80 5.63
N ILE A 83 2.81 -19.52 6.00
CA ILE A 83 4.09 -18.89 6.39
C ILE A 83 4.75 -18.26 5.16
N ASP A 84 4.75 -18.97 4.05
CA ASP A 84 5.31 -18.47 2.79
C ASP A 84 4.52 -17.24 2.28
N ALA A 85 3.19 -17.30 2.31
CA ALA A 85 2.32 -16.20 1.88
C ALA A 85 2.56 -14.92 2.70
N ILE A 86 2.64 -15.05 4.02
CA ILE A 86 2.90 -13.90 4.91
C ILE A 86 4.33 -13.39 4.73
N SER A 87 5.29 -14.29 4.56
CA SER A 87 6.69 -13.91 4.32
C SER A 87 6.85 -13.09 3.04
N GLU A 88 6.16 -13.47 1.96
CA GLU A 88 6.14 -12.73 0.72
C GLU A 88 5.48 -11.35 0.88
N SER A 89 4.36 -11.26 1.58
CA SER A 89 3.72 -9.97 1.86
C SER A 89 4.64 -9.04 2.65
N LEU A 90 5.32 -9.54 3.66
CA LEU A 90 6.31 -8.78 4.43
C LEU A 90 7.48 -8.31 3.55
N TYR A 91 7.94 -9.17 2.63
CA TYR A 91 8.98 -8.81 1.66
C TYR A 91 8.54 -7.63 0.80
N TRP A 92 7.32 -7.67 0.24
CA TRP A 92 6.81 -6.60 -0.61
C TRP A 92 6.62 -5.29 0.15
N VAL A 93 6.07 -5.33 1.36
CA VAL A 93 5.93 -4.11 2.18
C VAL A 93 7.30 -3.47 2.45
N LYS A 94 8.29 -4.26 2.86
CA LYS A 94 9.66 -3.75 3.06
C LYS A 94 10.27 -3.20 1.76
N LYS A 95 10.04 -3.87 0.64
CA LYS A 95 10.53 -3.42 -0.65
C LYS A 95 9.93 -2.07 -1.04
N TYR A 96 8.66 -1.87 -0.78
CA TYR A 96 8.02 -0.57 -1.03
C TYR A 96 8.49 0.51 -0.07
N GLU A 97 8.78 0.19 1.18
CA GLU A 97 9.42 1.12 2.10
C GLU A 97 10.79 1.58 1.58
N GLU A 98 11.62 0.66 1.08
CA GLU A 98 12.91 0.97 0.45
C GLU A 98 12.75 1.87 -0.78
N ILE A 99 11.81 1.56 -1.67
CA ILE A 99 11.51 2.36 -2.87
C ILE A 99 11.06 3.77 -2.48
N VAL A 100 10.18 3.90 -1.51
CA VAL A 100 9.71 5.19 -1.02
C VAL A 100 10.85 5.98 -0.38
N GLU A 101 11.73 5.33 0.36
CA GLU A 101 12.91 5.98 0.95
C GLU A 101 13.86 6.50 -0.13
N GLU A 102 14.18 5.67 -1.12
CA GLU A 102 15.12 6.00 -2.20
C GLU A 102 14.58 7.10 -3.12
N TYR A 103 13.30 7.03 -3.47
CA TYR A 103 12.67 7.91 -4.46
C TYR A 103 11.66 8.89 -3.87
N TYR A 104 11.73 9.21 -2.59
CA TYR A 104 10.74 10.02 -1.89
C TYR A 104 10.40 11.33 -2.61
N THR A 105 11.42 12.12 -2.95
CA THR A 105 11.24 13.42 -3.62
C THR A 105 10.65 13.26 -5.02
N GLU A 106 11.08 12.25 -5.77
CA GLU A 106 10.54 11.97 -7.11
C GLU A 106 9.07 11.56 -7.03
N ILE A 107 8.73 10.65 -6.12
CA ILE A 107 7.33 10.21 -5.89
C ILE A 107 6.44 11.39 -5.49
N GLU A 108 6.90 12.23 -4.57
CA GLU A 108 6.17 13.44 -4.15
C GLU A 108 5.89 14.36 -5.34
N GLY A 109 6.89 14.59 -6.19
CA GLY A 109 6.73 15.40 -7.40
C GLY A 109 5.73 14.81 -8.39
N LEU A 110 5.73 13.49 -8.57
CA LEU A 110 4.79 12.79 -9.45
C LEU A 110 3.34 12.88 -8.94
N ILE A 111 3.14 12.72 -7.64
CA ILE A 111 1.82 12.85 -7.01
C ILE A 111 1.29 14.29 -7.17
N GLN A 112 2.13 15.29 -6.95
CA GLN A 112 1.74 16.70 -7.09
C GLN A 112 1.46 17.10 -8.54
N ALA A 113 2.26 16.60 -9.49
CA ALA A 113 2.10 16.92 -10.90
C ALA A 113 0.87 16.26 -11.54
N ASN A 114 0.42 15.12 -11.00
CA ASN A 114 -0.66 14.32 -11.55
C ASN A 114 -0.45 13.99 -13.05
N ASP A 115 0.79 13.69 -13.42
CA ASP A 115 1.21 13.38 -14.79
C ASP A 115 1.31 11.86 -14.97
N ALA A 116 0.33 11.27 -15.63
CA ALA A 116 0.27 9.84 -15.88
C ALA A 116 1.44 9.32 -16.72
N VAL A 117 1.95 10.11 -17.66
CA VAL A 117 3.08 9.71 -18.52
C VAL A 117 4.37 9.68 -17.70
N ALA A 118 4.63 10.70 -16.91
CA ALA A 118 5.79 10.77 -16.03
C ALA A 118 5.75 9.63 -14.99
N THR A 119 4.58 9.38 -14.41
CA THR A 119 4.38 8.26 -13.47
C THR A 119 4.66 6.90 -14.13
N SER A 120 4.16 6.68 -15.34
CA SER A 120 4.44 5.46 -16.10
C SER A 120 5.94 5.27 -16.38
N ARG A 121 6.64 6.35 -16.74
CA ARG A 121 8.10 6.33 -16.94
C ARG A 121 8.86 6.00 -15.66
N PHE A 122 8.43 6.53 -14.53
CA PHE A 122 8.99 6.18 -13.22
C PHE A 122 8.79 4.69 -12.90
N LEU A 123 7.59 4.17 -13.08
CA LEU A 123 7.28 2.76 -12.81
C LEU A 123 8.15 1.79 -13.63
N ARG A 124 8.52 2.16 -14.86
CA ARG A 124 9.44 1.35 -15.67
C ARG A 124 10.81 1.14 -15.01
N LYS A 125 11.25 2.06 -14.17
CA LYS A 125 12.51 1.89 -13.43
C LYS A 125 12.41 0.82 -12.37
N LEU A 126 11.23 0.60 -11.82
CA LEU A 126 10.99 -0.35 -10.72
C LEU A 126 10.87 -1.81 -11.20
N VAL A 127 10.54 -2.01 -12.48
CA VAL A 127 10.32 -3.35 -13.06
C VAL A 127 11.47 -3.81 -13.97
N LYS A 128 12.66 -3.44 -13.64
CA LYS A 128 13.85 -3.90 -14.37
C LYS A 128 14.17 -5.36 -14.10
#